data_10978081f62795c3cce9f727b8a7b941
#
_entry.id   10978081f62795c3cce9f727b8a7b941
#
_cell.length_a   1.000
_cell.length_b   1.000
_cell.length_c   1.000
_cell.angle_alpha   90.00
_cell.angle_beta   90.00
_cell.angle_gamma   90.00
#
_symmetry.space_group_name_H-M   'P 1'
#
loop_
_entity.id
_entity.type
_entity.pdbx_description
1 polymer ?
#
loop_
_entity_poly.entity_id
_entity_poly.type
_entity_poly.pdbx_seq_one_letter_code
_entity_poly.pdbx_strand_id
1 'polypeptide(L)'
;MKNLFASGVAAVALLAASAVSATELRLSHQWSNSDIRHKVAEIVANEVAAANVDLEIKIFGSKSLFKPREQYKPLSRGQLDMTVLPLSYAGGQQPAYNLTLMPGLVKNHDHAARLADSPFMEALEAKMAEDDVMVLVHGYLAGGFAGKDKCITKPEDVA
;
A
#
# COMPACT_ATOMS: atom_id res chain seq x y z
N MET A 1 -77.49 -20.30 -13.41
CA MET A 1 -76.27 -21.12 -13.17
C MET A 1 -75.11 -20.41 -13.84
N LYS A 2 -74.36 -19.58 -13.12
CA LYS A 2 -73.19 -18.89 -13.62
C LYS A 2 -72.09 -18.98 -12.54
N ASN A 3 -71.08 -19.82 -12.80
CA ASN A 3 -69.93 -20.01 -11.95
C ASN A 3 -68.91 -18.92 -12.26
N LEU A 4 -68.66 -17.99 -11.27
CA LEU A 4 -67.53 -17.05 -11.32
C LEU A 4 -66.33 -17.73 -10.71
N PHE A 5 -65.32 -18.00 -11.54
CA PHE A 5 -64.00 -18.36 -11.10
C PHE A 5 -63.22 -17.08 -10.78
N ALA A 6 -62.95 -16.85 -9.49
CA ALA A 6 -62.07 -15.78 -9.04
C ALA A 6 -60.63 -16.32 -9.10
N SER A 7 -59.84 -15.92 -10.11
CA SER A 7 -58.42 -16.20 -10.21
C SER A 7 -57.64 -15.22 -9.34
N GLY A 8 -57.16 -15.68 -8.20
CA GLY A 8 -56.23 -14.94 -7.35
C GLY A 8 -54.83 -14.93 -7.95
N VAL A 9 -54.36 -13.79 -8.43
CA VAL A 9 -52.98 -13.59 -8.84
C VAL A 9 -52.16 -13.31 -7.58
N ALA A 10 -51.39 -14.30 -7.12
CA ALA A 10 -50.40 -14.08 -6.05
C ALA A 10 -49.15 -13.46 -6.67
N ALA A 11 -48.97 -12.16 -6.44
CA ALA A 11 -47.74 -11.43 -6.79
C ALA A 11 -46.63 -11.83 -5.81
N VAL A 12 -45.76 -12.73 -6.23
CA VAL A 12 -44.50 -13.03 -5.52
C VAL A 12 -43.53 -11.91 -5.79
N ALA A 13 -43.41 -10.96 -4.85
CA ALA A 13 -42.34 -9.95 -4.87
C ALA A 13 -41.01 -10.64 -4.52
N LEU A 14 -40.21 -10.96 -5.52
CA LEU A 14 -38.80 -11.35 -5.32
C LEU A 14 -38.05 -10.06 -4.85
N LEU A 15 -37.81 -9.97 -3.56
CA LEU A 15 -36.80 -9.07 -2.99
C LEU A 15 -35.43 -9.60 -3.44
N ALA A 16 -34.93 -9.09 -4.55
CA ALA A 16 -33.53 -9.25 -4.93
C ALA A 16 -32.71 -8.46 -3.90
N ALA A 17 -32.25 -9.15 -2.85
CA ALA A 17 -31.20 -8.64 -1.99
C ALA A 17 -29.95 -8.50 -2.86
N SER A 18 -29.67 -7.27 -3.31
CA SER A 18 -28.40 -6.94 -3.94
C SER A 18 -27.33 -7.20 -2.88
N ALA A 19 -26.60 -8.29 -2.99
CA ALA A 19 -25.39 -8.51 -2.22
C ALA A 19 -24.44 -7.34 -2.58
N VAL A 20 -24.30 -6.37 -1.69
CA VAL A 20 -23.26 -5.35 -1.81
C VAL A 20 -21.95 -6.11 -1.66
N SER A 21 -21.25 -6.34 -2.76
CA SER A 21 -19.91 -6.89 -2.75
C SER A 21 -18.96 -5.81 -2.27
N ALA A 22 -18.13 -6.11 -1.29
CA ALA A 22 -17.07 -5.21 -0.85
C ALA A 22 -16.19 -4.80 -2.05
N THR A 23 -15.78 -3.55 -2.09
CA THR A 23 -14.86 -3.05 -3.11
C THR A 23 -13.48 -3.63 -2.85
N GLU A 24 -12.96 -4.44 -3.80
CA GLU A 24 -11.61 -5.02 -3.72
C GLU A 24 -10.56 -3.95 -4.04
N LEU A 25 -9.64 -3.71 -3.10
CA LEU A 25 -8.46 -2.87 -3.28
C LEU A 25 -7.22 -3.77 -3.44
N ARG A 26 -6.50 -3.62 -4.53
CA ARG A 26 -5.29 -4.39 -4.83
C ARG A 26 -4.08 -3.71 -4.21
N LEU A 27 -3.43 -4.37 -3.25
CA LEU A 27 -2.20 -3.93 -2.62
C LEU A 27 -1.01 -4.73 -3.16
N SER A 28 -0.05 -4.07 -3.80
CA SER A 28 1.16 -4.70 -4.34
C SER A 28 2.40 -4.35 -3.55
N HIS A 29 3.30 -5.33 -3.37
CA HIS A 29 4.65 -5.11 -2.83
C HIS A 29 5.64 -6.20 -3.29
N GLN A 30 6.95 -5.96 -3.06
CA GLN A 30 8.01 -6.83 -3.56
C GLN A 30 8.52 -7.89 -2.57
N TRP A 31 8.15 -7.83 -1.30
CA TRP A 31 8.70 -8.69 -0.24
C TRP A 31 8.01 -10.05 -0.18
N SER A 32 8.74 -11.05 0.34
CA SER A 32 8.18 -12.38 0.60
C SER A 32 7.16 -12.33 1.75
N ASN A 33 6.33 -13.38 1.84
CA ASN A 33 5.31 -13.46 2.88
C ASN A 33 5.88 -13.60 4.31
N SER A 34 7.16 -13.97 4.45
CA SER A 34 7.85 -13.99 5.74
C SER A 34 8.43 -12.64 6.18
N ASP A 35 8.43 -11.64 5.30
CA ASP A 35 8.99 -10.31 5.58
C ASP A 35 8.04 -9.51 6.47
N ILE A 36 8.62 -8.72 7.41
CA ILE A 36 7.83 -7.90 8.33
C ILE A 36 6.93 -6.90 7.60
N ARG A 37 7.35 -6.40 6.44
CA ARG A 37 6.57 -5.45 5.64
C ARG A 37 5.34 -6.08 5.01
N HIS A 38 5.40 -7.39 4.69
CA HIS A 38 4.20 -8.14 4.31
C HIS A 38 3.26 -8.30 5.51
N LYS A 39 3.82 -8.61 6.70
CA LYS A 39 3.01 -8.72 7.92
C LYS A 39 2.27 -7.43 8.28
N VAL A 40 2.90 -6.28 8.08
CA VAL A 40 2.23 -4.98 8.25
C VAL A 40 1.08 -4.81 7.26
N ALA A 41 1.25 -5.21 6.00
CA ALA A 41 0.16 -5.17 5.02
C ALA A 41 -1.00 -6.11 5.42
N GLU A 42 -0.70 -7.31 5.95
CA GLU A 42 -1.72 -8.23 6.49
C GLU A 42 -2.49 -7.62 7.66
N ILE A 43 -1.81 -6.90 8.58
CA ILE A 43 -2.47 -6.20 9.69
C ILE A 43 -3.47 -5.18 9.15
N VAL A 44 -3.04 -4.33 8.22
CA VAL A 44 -3.93 -3.31 7.62
C VAL A 44 -5.13 -3.96 6.93
N ALA A 45 -4.93 -5.02 6.15
CA ALA A 45 -6.01 -5.72 5.47
C ALA A 45 -7.02 -6.34 6.47
N ASN A 46 -6.52 -6.94 7.56
CA ASN A 46 -7.36 -7.53 8.60
C ASN A 46 -8.16 -6.48 9.37
N GLU A 47 -7.56 -5.32 9.69
CA GLU A 47 -8.25 -4.22 10.37
C GLU A 47 -9.35 -3.62 9.48
N VAL A 48 -9.10 -3.46 8.18
CA VAL A 48 -10.12 -3.00 7.23
C VAL A 48 -11.27 -4.01 7.16
N ALA A 49 -10.99 -5.30 7.07
CA ALA A 49 -12.01 -6.34 7.07
C ALA A 49 -12.82 -6.36 8.37
N ALA A 50 -12.17 -6.18 9.52
CA ALA A 50 -12.82 -6.12 10.84
C ALA A 50 -13.72 -4.88 11.01
N ALA A 51 -13.39 -3.78 10.33
CA ALA A 51 -14.15 -2.53 10.39
C ALA A 51 -15.51 -2.58 9.65
N ASN A 52 -15.75 -3.61 8.83
CA ASN A 52 -16.98 -3.79 8.03
C ASN A 52 -17.38 -2.54 7.22
N VAL A 53 -16.41 -1.95 6.52
CA VAL A 53 -16.57 -0.70 5.74
C VAL A 53 -16.76 -0.95 4.23
N ASP A 54 -17.25 -2.11 3.83
CA ASP A 54 -17.47 -2.54 2.44
C ASP A 54 -16.21 -2.45 1.57
N LEU A 55 -15.03 -2.64 2.18
CA LEU A 55 -13.73 -2.72 1.52
C LEU A 55 -13.05 -4.05 1.84
N GLU A 56 -12.34 -4.60 0.85
CA GLU A 56 -11.48 -5.77 0.99
C GLU A 56 -10.10 -5.45 0.40
N ILE A 57 -9.01 -5.69 1.14
CA ILE A 57 -7.66 -5.50 0.63
C ILE A 57 -7.06 -6.85 0.24
N LYS A 58 -6.79 -7.00 -1.07
CA LYS A 58 -6.13 -8.17 -1.62
C LYS A 58 -4.65 -7.92 -1.82
N ILE A 59 -3.81 -8.68 -1.10
CA ILE A 59 -2.37 -8.49 -1.08
C ILE A 59 -1.68 -9.30 -2.17
N PHE A 60 -0.90 -8.64 -3.01
CA PHE A 60 -0.04 -9.20 -4.06
C PHE A 60 1.43 -9.02 -3.67
N GLY A 61 1.94 -9.96 -2.86
CA GLY A 61 3.33 -9.98 -2.40
C GLY A 61 4.31 -10.56 -3.43
N SER A 62 5.59 -10.59 -3.07
CA SER A 62 6.65 -11.27 -3.83
C SER A 62 6.79 -10.83 -5.29
N LYS A 63 6.47 -9.58 -5.62
CA LYS A 63 6.50 -9.02 -6.99
C LYS A 63 5.49 -9.67 -7.94
N SER A 64 4.42 -10.30 -7.42
CA SER A 64 3.48 -11.07 -8.22
C SER A 64 2.65 -10.23 -9.18
N LEU A 65 2.43 -8.94 -8.86
CA LEU A 65 1.66 -8.03 -9.70
C LEU A 65 2.56 -7.03 -10.44
N PHE A 66 3.47 -6.34 -9.73
CA PHE A 66 4.40 -5.38 -10.30
C PHE A 66 5.81 -5.56 -9.72
N LYS A 67 6.85 -5.25 -10.51
CA LYS A 67 8.23 -5.22 -10.03
C LYS A 67 8.47 -4.02 -9.09
N PRO A 68 9.52 -4.07 -8.25
CA PRO A 68 9.74 -3.08 -7.19
C PRO A 68 9.69 -1.61 -7.65
N ARG A 69 10.32 -1.29 -8.78
CA ARG A 69 10.41 0.08 -9.30
C ARG A 69 9.28 0.44 -10.28
N GLU A 70 8.39 -0.50 -10.55
CA GLU A 70 7.28 -0.33 -11.50
C GLU A 70 5.94 -0.05 -10.80
N GLN A 71 5.86 -0.06 -9.47
CA GLN A 71 4.60 0.02 -8.71
C GLN A 71 4.00 1.44 -8.66
N TYR A 72 4.84 2.48 -8.62
CA TYR A 72 4.36 3.85 -8.44
C TYR A 72 3.56 4.36 -9.64
N LYS A 73 3.99 4.05 -10.86
CA LYS A 73 3.32 4.51 -12.08
C LYS A 73 1.90 3.95 -12.26
N PRO A 74 1.62 2.63 -12.07
CA PRO A 74 0.24 2.15 -12.07
C PRO A 74 -0.58 2.65 -10.89
N LEU A 75 0.02 2.93 -9.72
CA LEU A 75 -0.65 3.55 -8.59
C LEU A 75 -1.16 4.94 -8.95
N SER A 76 -0.30 5.84 -9.45
CA SER A 76 -0.67 7.20 -9.86
C SER A 76 -1.66 7.27 -11.04
N ARG A 77 -1.93 6.14 -11.71
CA ARG A 77 -2.88 6.03 -12.81
C ARG A 77 -4.16 5.28 -12.45
N GLY A 78 -4.35 4.94 -11.19
CA GLY A 78 -5.51 4.14 -10.74
C GLY A 78 -5.54 2.71 -11.27
N GLN A 79 -4.41 2.18 -11.79
CA GLN A 79 -4.27 0.80 -12.24
C GLN A 79 -3.85 -0.14 -11.10
N LEU A 80 -3.47 0.41 -9.97
CA LEU A 80 -3.16 -0.23 -8.70
C LEU A 80 -3.75 0.66 -7.60
N ASP A 81 -4.38 0.06 -6.60
CA ASP A 81 -5.10 0.81 -5.59
C ASP A 81 -4.19 1.17 -4.41
N MET A 82 -3.28 0.27 -4.02
CA MET A 82 -2.39 0.44 -2.88
C MET A 82 -1.01 -0.17 -3.14
N THR A 83 0.01 0.38 -2.53
CA THR A 83 1.36 -0.22 -2.53
C THR A 83 2.08 0.00 -1.23
N VAL A 84 3.00 -0.91 -0.90
CA VAL A 84 4.06 -0.68 0.10
C VAL A 84 5.38 -0.66 -0.65
N LEU A 85 6.06 0.48 -0.68
CA LEU A 85 7.36 0.60 -1.37
C LEU A 85 8.28 1.60 -0.68
N PRO A 86 9.61 1.45 -0.79
CA PRO A 86 10.53 2.53 -0.48
C PRO A 86 10.30 3.69 -1.45
N LEU A 87 10.08 4.90 -0.94
CA LEU A 87 9.71 6.03 -1.79
C LEU A 87 10.74 6.33 -2.89
N SER A 88 12.03 6.11 -2.61
CA SER A 88 13.12 6.21 -3.59
C SER A 88 12.97 5.31 -4.83
N TYR A 89 12.12 4.27 -4.78
CA TYR A 89 11.84 3.45 -5.97
C TYR A 89 11.01 4.21 -7.02
N ALA A 90 10.32 5.25 -6.61
CA ALA A 90 9.65 6.21 -7.47
C ALA A 90 10.56 7.40 -7.88
N GLY A 91 11.84 7.39 -7.49
CA GLY A 91 12.79 8.45 -7.82
C GLY A 91 13.06 8.69 -9.31
N GLY A 92 12.66 7.73 -10.16
CA GLY A 92 12.70 7.92 -11.62
C GLY A 92 11.56 8.81 -12.14
N GLN A 93 10.42 8.88 -11.45
CA GLN A 93 9.31 9.77 -11.74
C GLN A 93 9.52 11.15 -11.09
N GLN A 94 9.92 11.14 -9.81
CA GLN A 94 10.18 12.36 -9.04
C GLN A 94 11.53 12.25 -8.32
N PRO A 95 12.59 12.92 -8.79
CA PRO A 95 13.94 12.83 -8.19
C PRO A 95 14.00 13.16 -6.70
N ALA A 96 13.11 14.03 -6.20
CA ALA A 96 13.05 14.39 -4.78
C ALA A 96 12.81 13.18 -3.87
N TYR A 97 12.16 12.13 -4.34
CA TYR A 97 11.89 10.93 -3.55
C TYR A 97 13.16 10.14 -3.16
N ASN A 98 14.27 10.34 -3.89
CA ASN A 98 15.57 9.78 -3.52
C ASN A 98 16.14 10.36 -2.23
N LEU A 99 15.70 11.55 -1.82
CA LEU A 99 16.14 12.20 -0.59
C LEU A 99 15.81 11.35 0.65
N THR A 100 14.77 10.53 0.60
CA THR A 100 14.39 9.63 1.72
C THR A 100 15.42 8.55 2.01
N LEU A 101 16.35 8.28 1.09
CA LEU A 101 17.47 7.35 1.27
C LEU A 101 18.83 8.03 1.51
N MET A 102 18.85 9.35 1.75
CA MET A 102 20.11 10.05 2.00
C MET A 102 20.80 9.51 3.26
N PRO A 103 22.06 9.08 3.15
CA PRO A 103 22.85 8.67 4.31
C PRO A 103 22.88 9.75 5.39
N GLY A 104 22.63 9.38 6.64
CA GLY A 104 22.61 10.31 7.77
C GLY A 104 21.35 11.16 7.92
N LEU A 105 20.37 11.05 7.01
CA LEU A 105 19.07 11.73 7.15
C LEU A 105 18.37 11.32 8.45
N VAL A 106 18.34 10.04 8.74
CA VAL A 106 17.73 9.49 9.94
C VAL A 106 18.80 8.92 10.87
N LYS A 107 18.86 9.40 12.11
CA LYS A 107 19.88 9.00 13.09
C LYS A 107 19.45 7.80 13.94
N ASN A 108 18.17 7.70 14.27
CA ASN A 108 17.57 6.66 15.12
C ASN A 108 16.05 6.65 14.93
N HIS A 109 15.35 5.70 15.57
CA HIS A 109 13.90 5.57 15.47
C HIS A 109 13.13 6.79 15.99
N ASP A 110 13.57 7.44 17.06
CA ASP A 110 12.93 8.65 17.57
C ASP A 110 13.05 9.82 16.57
N HIS A 111 14.18 9.90 15.86
CA HIS A 111 14.34 10.87 14.78
C HIS A 111 13.44 10.51 13.60
N ALA A 112 13.31 9.23 13.25
CA ALA A 112 12.42 8.76 12.20
C ALA A 112 10.94 9.11 12.49
N ALA A 113 10.49 8.90 13.72
CA ALA A 113 9.14 9.26 14.13
C ALA A 113 8.85 10.76 13.96
N ARG A 114 9.80 11.62 14.41
CA ARG A 114 9.66 13.08 14.22
C ARG A 114 9.76 13.53 12.75
N LEU A 115 10.52 12.77 11.95
CA LEU A 115 10.66 13.07 10.52
C LEU A 115 9.33 12.83 9.78
N ALA A 116 8.54 11.83 10.17
CA ALA A 116 7.26 11.53 9.57
C ALA A 116 6.32 12.76 9.55
N ASP A 117 6.31 13.53 10.64
CA ASP A 117 5.46 14.72 10.80
C ASP A 117 6.24 16.03 10.50
N SER A 118 7.28 15.97 9.69
CA SER A 118 8.12 17.14 9.40
C SER A 118 7.72 17.84 8.10
N PRO A 119 8.01 19.16 7.98
CA PRO A 119 7.81 19.88 6.72
C PRO A 119 8.54 19.27 5.52
N PHE A 120 9.61 18.50 5.76
CA PHE A 120 10.31 17.76 4.71
C PHE A 120 9.43 16.64 4.14
N MET A 121 8.79 15.83 5.00
CA MET A 121 7.88 14.76 4.54
C MET A 121 6.60 15.35 3.96
N GLU A 122 6.02 16.38 4.58
CA GLU A 122 4.86 17.11 4.04
C GLU A 122 5.12 17.61 2.61
N ALA A 123 6.31 18.15 2.32
CA ALA A 123 6.68 18.59 0.98
C ALA A 123 6.79 17.44 -0.04
N LEU A 124 7.21 16.23 0.40
CA LEU A 124 7.24 15.04 -0.45
C LEU A 124 5.82 14.49 -0.68
N GLU A 125 4.98 14.48 0.35
CA GLU A 125 3.58 14.06 0.26
C GLU A 125 2.77 15.00 -0.64
N ALA A 126 3.01 16.31 -0.59
CA ALA A 126 2.39 17.27 -1.49
C ALA A 126 2.72 16.95 -2.96
N LYS A 127 3.96 16.50 -3.25
CA LYS A 127 4.32 16.03 -4.60
C LYS A 127 3.66 14.72 -4.98
N MET A 128 3.40 13.83 -4.02
CA MET A 128 2.64 12.60 -4.28
C MET A 128 1.17 12.91 -4.55
N ALA A 129 0.61 13.90 -3.85
CA ALA A 129 -0.76 14.35 -4.07
C ALA A 129 -0.96 14.98 -5.47
N GLU A 130 0.06 15.61 -6.07
CA GLU A 130 0.05 16.06 -7.48
C GLU A 130 -0.09 14.88 -8.47
N ASP A 131 0.31 13.66 -8.06
CA ASP A 131 0.20 12.41 -8.80
C ASP A 131 -1.04 11.58 -8.38
N ASP A 132 -2.01 12.15 -7.68
CA ASP A 132 -3.19 11.49 -7.11
C ASP A 132 -2.84 10.33 -6.13
N VAL A 133 -1.70 10.41 -5.44
CA VAL A 133 -1.22 9.43 -4.49
C VAL A 133 -1.23 10.01 -3.08
N MET A 134 -1.84 9.29 -2.15
CA MET A 134 -1.89 9.64 -0.72
C MET A 134 -1.04 8.67 0.11
N VAL A 135 -0.27 9.19 1.05
CA VAL A 135 0.44 8.39 2.05
C VAL A 135 -0.50 8.08 3.20
N LEU A 136 -0.66 6.81 3.54
CA LEU A 136 -1.48 6.36 4.66
C LEU A 136 -0.63 6.15 5.93
N VAL A 137 0.62 5.69 5.76
CA VAL A 137 1.51 5.42 6.89
C VAL A 137 2.97 5.45 6.44
N HIS A 138 3.84 5.92 7.32
CA HIS A 138 5.29 5.86 7.17
C HIS A 138 5.87 4.69 7.96
N GLY A 139 6.79 3.94 7.33
CA GLY A 139 7.56 2.89 7.97
C GLY A 139 9.06 3.12 7.77
N TYR A 140 9.85 3.02 8.83
CA TYR A 140 11.29 3.21 8.77
C TYR A 140 12.02 1.92 9.17
N LEU A 141 12.99 1.53 8.35
CA LEU A 141 13.85 0.39 8.61
C LEU A 141 15.30 0.84 8.62
N ALA A 142 16.08 0.31 9.54
CA ALA A 142 17.52 0.53 9.56
C ALA A 142 18.16 -0.04 8.30
N GLY A 143 18.94 0.76 7.60
CA GLY A 143 19.82 0.33 6.51
C GLY A 143 21.20 -0.04 7.03
N GLY A 144 21.94 -0.85 6.25
CA GLY A 144 23.29 -1.23 6.58
C GLY A 144 24.09 -1.60 5.33
N PHE A 145 25.40 -1.75 5.52
CA PHE A 145 26.32 -2.26 4.50
C PHE A 145 26.59 -3.74 4.76
N ALA A 146 26.66 -4.52 3.69
CA ALA A 146 27.06 -5.91 3.75
C ALA A 146 28.25 -6.14 2.80
N GLY A 147 29.32 -6.71 3.31
CA GLY A 147 30.46 -7.16 2.53
C GLY A 147 30.45 -8.68 2.38
N LYS A 148 30.96 -9.19 1.24
CA LYS A 148 31.06 -10.63 0.98
C LYS A 148 32.17 -11.27 1.82
N ASP A 149 33.34 -10.65 1.86
CA ASP A 149 34.58 -11.27 2.36
C ASP A 149 35.11 -10.60 3.64
N LYS A 150 34.64 -9.40 3.99
CA LYS A 150 35.07 -8.64 5.19
C LYS A 150 33.91 -7.82 5.79
N CYS A 151 33.99 -7.57 7.08
CA CYS A 151 33.11 -6.59 7.72
C CYS A 151 33.47 -5.18 7.27
N ILE A 152 32.45 -4.38 6.95
CA ILE A 152 32.59 -2.96 6.63
C ILE A 152 32.39 -2.18 7.94
N THR A 153 33.46 -1.59 8.46
CA THR A 153 33.46 -0.90 9.75
C THR A 153 33.81 0.59 9.63
N LYS A 154 34.38 1.00 8.50
CA LYS A 154 34.79 2.37 8.22
C LYS A 154 34.72 2.64 6.71
N PRO A 155 34.68 3.91 6.27
CA PRO A 155 34.53 4.28 4.86
C PRO A 155 35.57 3.64 3.93
N GLU A 156 36.81 3.47 4.39
CA GLU A 156 37.91 2.90 3.60
C GLU A 156 37.71 1.40 3.29
N ASP A 157 36.82 0.73 4.01
CA ASP A 157 36.49 -0.68 3.77
C ASP A 157 35.57 -0.86 2.54
N VAL A 158 35.00 0.22 2.00
CA VAL A 158 34.08 0.23 0.84
C VAL A 158 34.84 0.42 -0.48
N ALA A 159 36.09 0.84 -0.43
CA ALA A 159 36.94 1.13 -1.59
C ALA A 159 37.43 -0.17 -2.30
#